data_a4b3faafa7243992030b3a50caa151be
#
_entry.id   a4b3faafa7243992030b3a50caa151be
#
_cell.length_a   1.000
_cell.length_b   1.000
_cell.length_c   1.000
_cell.angle_alpha   90.00
_cell.angle_beta   90.00
_cell.angle_gamma   90.00
#
_symmetry.space_group_name_H-M   'P 1'
#
loop_
_entity.id
_entity.type
_entity.pdbx_description
1 polymer ?
#
loop_
_entity_poly.entity_id
_entity_poly.type
_entity_poly.pdbx_seq_one_letter_code
_entity_poly.pdbx_strand_id
1 'polypeptide(L)'
;MKKEVWKDIPNYEGYYKVSSVGRIKSIAREIHRRDGTIQPLKERVMKQRLNRNGYYIVDLSKNGKTTTFETHVLVAGAFMGYKSKRGNGVVCDHRDNDRQNNRVENLQIITQRENSTKDQKGNTSQFVGVFWCNTYNKWASRIRHNKKQKHIGYYKCELKAAKAYQDELKKIESL
;
A
#
# COMPACT_ATOMS: atom_id res chain seq x y z
N MET A 1 -23.43 -9.73 -2.15
CA MET A 1 -22.08 -9.69 -1.52
C MET A 1 -21.18 -10.65 -2.28
N LYS A 2 -19.96 -10.25 -2.65
CA LYS A 2 -19.00 -11.18 -3.27
C LYS A 2 -18.60 -12.25 -2.27
N LYS A 3 -18.51 -13.51 -2.71
CA LYS A 3 -18.08 -14.65 -1.90
C LYS A 3 -16.62 -14.44 -1.46
N GLU A 4 -16.32 -14.69 -0.20
CA GLU A 4 -14.94 -14.64 0.32
C GLU A 4 -14.08 -15.71 -0.33
N VAL A 5 -12.93 -15.32 -0.85
CA VAL A 5 -11.95 -16.18 -1.51
C VAL A 5 -10.70 -16.28 -0.67
N TRP A 6 -10.13 -17.48 -0.55
CA TRP A 6 -8.90 -17.75 0.19
C TRP A 6 -7.78 -18.15 -0.75
N LYS A 7 -6.61 -17.52 -0.63
CA LYS A 7 -5.39 -17.85 -1.37
C LYS A 7 -4.25 -18.17 -0.42
N ASP A 8 -3.30 -18.98 -0.87
CA ASP A 8 -2.08 -19.23 -0.12
C ASP A 8 -1.25 -17.94 -0.01
N ILE A 9 -0.64 -17.73 1.15
CA ILE A 9 0.30 -16.61 1.34
C ILE A 9 1.61 -16.97 0.66
N PRO A 10 2.14 -16.14 -0.26
CA PRO A 10 3.42 -16.39 -0.92
C PRO A 10 4.56 -16.67 0.08
N ASN A 11 5.34 -17.72 -0.19
CA ASN A 11 6.39 -18.29 0.66
C ASN A 11 5.88 -19.01 1.93
N TYR A 12 4.58 -19.07 2.16
CA TYR A 12 3.92 -19.78 3.28
C TYR A 12 2.86 -20.77 2.79
N GLU A 13 2.99 -21.26 1.55
CA GLU A 13 2.11 -22.27 0.97
C GLU A 13 2.07 -23.51 1.88
N GLY A 14 0.89 -24.08 2.08
CA GLY A 14 0.69 -25.20 3.01
C GLY A 14 0.69 -24.83 4.50
N TYR A 15 1.01 -23.60 4.87
CA TYR A 15 1.04 -23.12 6.25
C TYR A 15 -0.11 -22.14 6.56
N TYR A 16 -0.30 -21.16 5.69
CA TYR A 16 -1.26 -20.08 5.92
C TYR A 16 -1.95 -19.63 4.62
N LYS A 17 -3.22 -19.25 4.77
CA LYS A 17 -4.00 -18.59 3.70
C LYS A 17 -4.48 -17.22 4.17
N VAL A 18 -4.63 -16.32 3.20
CA VAL A 18 -5.23 -15.01 3.37
C VAL A 18 -6.50 -14.91 2.55
N SER A 19 -7.52 -14.24 3.09
CA SER A 19 -8.79 -14.06 2.39
C SER A 19 -8.86 -12.72 1.66
N SER A 20 -9.77 -12.65 0.68
CA SER A 20 -10.10 -11.42 -0.06
C SER A 20 -10.65 -10.27 0.82
N VAL A 21 -11.01 -10.58 2.07
CA VAL A 21 -11.50 -9.59 3.04
C VAL A 21 -10.49 -9.29 4.16
N GLY A 22 -9.26 -9.80 4.05
CA GLY A 22 -8.18 -9.51 5.00
C GLY A 22 -8.13 -10.43 6.24
N ARG A 23 -8.83 -11.57 6.26
CA ARG A 23 -8.68 -12.58 7.31
C ARG A 23 -7.51 -13.50 7.00
N ILE A 24 -6.82 -13.98 8.05
CA ILE A 24 -5.70 -14.90 7.93
C ILE A 24 -6.09 -16.20 8.61
N LYS A 25 -5.78 -17.35 8.01
CA LYS A 25 -5.97 -18.66 8.64
C LYS A 25 -4.70 -19.51 8.57
N SER A 26 -4.42 -20.23 9.65
CA SER A 26 -3.46 -21.32 9.69
C SER A 26 -4.14 -22.57 9.14
N ILE A 27 -3.44 -23.30 8.26
CA ILE A 27 -3.95 -24.53 7.66
C ILE A 27 -3.65 -25.71 8.59
N ALA A 28 -4.54 -26.70 8.59
CA ALA A 28 -4.32 -27.96 9.31
C ALA A 28 -3.06 -28.64 8.76
N ARG A 29 -2.16 -29.05 9.67
CA ARG A 29 -0.92 -29.76 9.33
C ARG A 29 -0.36 -30.48 10.54
N GLU A 30 0.57 -31.37 10.30
CA GLU A 30 1.35 -32.02 11.34
C GLU A 30 2.64 -31.25 11.62
N ILE A 31 3.00 -31.13 12.89
CA ILE A 31 4.27 -30.56 13.34
C ILE A 31 5.11 -31.68 13.90
N HIS A 32 6.21 -32.00 13.25
CA HIS A 32 7.22 -32.93 13.74
C HIS A 32 8.15 -32.17 14.70
N ARG A 33 8.12 -32.59 15.98
CA ARG A 33 8.98 -32.01 17.02
C ARG A 33 10.36 -32.71 17.04
N ARG A 34 11.34 -32.07 17.65
CA ARG A 34 12.71 -32.61 17.78
C ARG A 34 12.76 -33.91 18.61
N ASP A 35 11.82 -34.11 19.52
CA ASP A 35 11.68 -35.31 20.34
C ASP A 35 11.02 -36.49 19.60
N GLY A 36 10.76 -36.36 18.30
CA GLY A 36 10.08 -37.38 17.49
C GLY A 36 8.54 -37.37 17.62
N THR A 37 7.96 -36.56 18.48
CA THR A 37 6.50 -36.46 18.59
C THR A 37 5.87 -35.71 17.42
N ILE A 38 4.69 -36.19 17.00
CA ILE A 38 3.87 -35.55 15.95
C ILE A 38 2.69 -34.86 16.62
N GLN A 39 2.59 -33.55 16.42
CA GLN A 39 1.48 -32.75 16.93
C GLN A 39 0.58 -32.29 15.78
N PRO A 40 -0.68 -32.73 15.70
CA PRO A 40 -1.64 -32.23 14.74
C PRO A 40 -2.05 -30.80 15.06
N LEU A 41 -1.93 -29.90 14.10
CA LEU A 41 -2.41 -28.52 14.17
C LEU A 41 -3.71 -28.40 13.38
N LYS A 42 -4.80 -28.02 14.06
CA LYS A 42 -6.10 -27.79 13.41
C LYS A 42 -6.10 -26.45 12.64
N GLU A 43 -6.89 -26.40 11.57
CA GLU A 43 -7.16 -25.14 10.86
C GLU A 43 -7.84 -24.16 11.82
N ARG A 44 -7.39 -22.90 11.80
CA ARG A 44 -8.01 -21.84 12.58
C ARG A 44 -7.79 -20.46 11.94
N VAL A 45 -8.78 -19.58 12.07
CA VAL A 45 -8.61 -18.15 11.78
C VAL A 45 -7.73 -17.54 12.87
N MET A 46 -6.72 -16.80 12.46
CA MET A 46 -5.75 -16.20 13.36
C MET A 46 -6.24 -14.86 13.88
N LYS A 47 -5.98 -14.58 15.15
CA LYS A 47 -6.20 -13.26 15.73
C LYS A 47 -5.16 -12.31 15.19
N GLN A 48 -5.62 -11.16 14.72
CA GLN A 48 -4.78 -10.05 14.30
C GLN A 48 -4.75 -8.98 15.38
N ARG A 49 -3.68 -8.19 15.45
CA ARG A 49 -3.54 -7.07 16.37
C ARG A 49 -3.21 -5.79 15.60
N LEU A 50 -3.51 -4.64 16.17
CA LEU A 50 -3.12 -3.35 15.60
C LEU A 50 -1.69 -3.00 16.00
N ASN A 51 -0.91 -2.49 15.05
CA ASN A 51 0.37 -1.86 15.33
C ASN A 51 0.18 -0.39 15.74
N ARG A 52 1.27 0.29 16.12
CA ARG A 52 1.25 1.71 16.54
C ARG A 52 0.72 2.65 15.45
N ASN A 53 0.82 2.24 14.20
CA ASN A 53 0.37 3.02 13.04
C ASN A 53 -1.08 2.71 12.64
N GLY A 54 -1.80 1.85 13.38
CA GLY A 54 -3.19 1.49 13.12
C GLY A 54 -3.39 0.44 12.02
N TYR A 55 -2.35 -0.28 11.61
CA TYR A 55 -2.46 -1.40 10.68
C TYR A 55 -2.68 -2.72 11.41
N TYR A 56 -3.52 -3.59 10.86
CA TYR A 56 -3.58 -4.98 11.31
C TYR A 56 -2.30 -5.72 10.96
N ILE A 57 -1.74 -6.42 11.96
CA ILE A 57 -0.56 -7.28 11.84
C ILE A 57 -0.83 -8.68 12.35
N VAL A 58 -0.07 -9.64 11.81
CA VAL A 58 -0.11 -11.05 12.18
C VAL A 58 1.29 -11.64 12.21
N ASP A 59 1.53 -12.58 13.13
CA ASP A 59 2.80 -13.30 13.19
C ASP A 59 2.64 -14.65 12.48
N LEU A 60 3.49 -14.89 11.49
CA LEU A 60 3.55 -16.14 10.74
C LEU A 60 4.86 -16.87 11.07
N SER A 61 4.73 -18.15 11.43
CA SER A 61 5.88 -19.00 11.79
C SER A 61 6.07 -20.10 10.74
N LYS A 62 7.30 -20.23 10.23
CA LYS A 62 7.72 -21.31 9.34
C LYS A 62 9.17 -21.67 9.63
N ASN A 63 9.48 -22.96 9.69
CA ASN A 63 10.84 -23.49 9.93
C ASN A 63 11.51 -22.88 11.19
N GLY A 64 10.78 -22.78 12.29
CA GLY A 64 11.27 -22.23 13.55
C GLY A 64 11.46 -20.72 13.60
N LYS A 65 11.20 -20.00 12.49
CA LYS A 65 11.28 -18.55 12.42
C LYS A 65 9.90 -17.91 12.39
N THR A 66 9.69 -16.92 13.24
CA THR A 66 8.46 -16.10 13.26
C THR A 66 8.75 -14.73 12.66
N THR A 67 7.86 -14.28 11.77
CA THR A 67 7.93 -12.98 11.12
C THR A 67 6.58 -12.29 11.21
N THR A 68 6.59 -11.01 11.59
CA THR A 68 5.39 -10.17 11.64
C THR A 68 5.14 -9.52 10.29
N PHE A 69 3.91 -9.60 9.82
CA PHE A 69 3.47 -8.99 8.57
C PHE A 69 2.26 -8.09 8.79
N GLU A 70 2.19 -7.01 8.03
CA GLU A 70 0.98 -6.22 7.89
C GLU A 70 -0.01 -6.94 6.97
N THR A 71 -1.28 -7.01 7.39
CA THR A 71 -2.30 -7.80 6.69
C THR A 71 -2.53 -7.36 5.26
N HIS A 72 -2.57 -6.03 4.99
CA HIS A 72 -2.73 -5.50 3.63
C HIS A 72 -1.61 -5.95 2.68
N VAL A 73 -0.38 -6.07 3.18
CA VAL A 73 0.77 -6.58 2.39
C VAL A 73 0.57 -8.04 2.00
N LEU A 74 0.04 -8.87 2.91
CA LEU A 74 -0.26 -10.28 2.64
C LEU A 74 -1.41 -10.41 1.61
N VAL A 75 -2.46 -9.61 1.76
CA VAL A 75 -3.57 -9.57 0.79
C VAL A 75 -3.06 -9.14 -0.58
N ALA A 76 -2.33 -8.03 -0.66
CA ALA A 76 -1.77 -7.54 -1.91
C ALA A 76 -0.80 -8.56 -2.55
N GLY A 77 0.01 -9.24 -1.73
CA GLY A 77 0.91 -10.29 -2.21
C GLY A 77 0.16 -11.46 -2.85
N ALA A 78 -0.87 -11.97 -2.19
CA ALA A 78 -1.62 -13.15 -2.63
C ALA A 78 -2.59 -12.86 -3.80
N PHE A 79 -3.19 -11.67 -3.86
CA PHE A 79 -4.24 -11.36 -4.83
C PHE A 79 -3.77 -10.47 -5.98
N MET A 80 -2.74 -9.64 -5.77
CA MET A 80 -2.29 -8.64 -6.74
C MET A 80 -0.81 -8.84 -7.17
N GLY A 81 -0.14 -9.87 -6.65
CA GLY A 81 1.27 -10.15 -6.96
C GLY A 81 2.25 -9.11 -6.39
N TYR A 82 1.82 -8.33 -5.40
CA TYR A 82 2.66 -7.31 -4.78
C TYR A 82 3.87 -7.94 -4.07
N LYS A 83 5.06 -7.45 -4.37
CA LYS A 83 6.31 -7.84 -3.71
C LYS A 83 6.86 -6.62 -2.97
N SER A 84 6.73 -6.65 -1.64
CA SER A 84 7.33 -5.61 -0.79
C SER A 84 8.85 -5.73 -0.83
N LYS A 85 9.51 -4.81 -1.52
CA LYS A 85 10.98 -4.67 -1.52
C LYS A 85 11.33 -3.20 -1.29
N ARG A 86 12.29 -2.93 -0.40
CA ARG A 86 12.86 -1.59 -0.30
C ARG A 86 13.45 -1.19 -1.66
N GLY A 87 13.10 0.01 -2.13
CA GLY A 87 13.67 0.58 -3.36
C GLY A 87 12.95 0.22 -4.67
N ASN A 88 11.87 -0.58 -4.65
CA ASN A 88 11.09 -0.84 -5.86
C ASN A 88 10.15 0.32 -6.25
N GLY A 89 10.13 1.40 -5.46
CA GLY A 89 9.37 2.61 -5.74
C GLY A 89 7.84 2.49 -5.61
N VAL A 90 7.30 1.29 -5.31
CA VAL A 90 5.86 1.05 -5.18
C VAL A 90 5.48 0.63 -3.76
N VAL A 91 4.27 0.98 -3.37
CA VAL A 91 3.69 0.65 -2.06
C VAL A 91 2.27 0.12 -2.23
N CYS A 92 1.84 -0.70 -1.27
CA CYS A 92 0.44 -1.07 -1.13
C CYS A 92 -0.28 0.00 -0.29
N ASP A 93 -1.37 0.54 -0.81
CA ASP A 93 -2.12 1.63 -0.20
C ASP A 93 -3.61 1.31 -0.12
N HIS A 94 -4.31 1.92 0.85
CA HIS A 94 -5.76 1.81 1.04
C HIS A 94 -6.47 2.95 0.29
N ARG A 95 -7.37 2.61 -0.64
CA ARG A 95 -8.10 3.60 -1.47
C ARG A 95 -8.90 4.59 -0.64
N ASP A 96 -9.55 4.10 0.41
CA ASP A 96 -10.40 4.87 1.34
C ASP A 96 -9.63 5.50 2.50
N ASN A 97 -8.31 5.34 2.58
CA ASN A 97 -7.44 5.76 3.68
C ASN A 97 -7.72 5.06 5.03
N ASP A 98 -8.64 4.09 5.10
CA ASP A 98 -8.85 3.27 6.28
C ASP A 98 -7.84 2.11 6.32
N ARG A 99 -6.84 2.22 7.17
CA ARG A 99 -5.77 1.23 7.38
C ARG A 99 -6.27 -0.13 7.90
N GLN A 100 -7.52 -0.19 8.35
CA GLN A 100 -8.14 -1.41 8.85
C GLN A 100 -8.97 -2.12 7.77
N ASN A 101 -9.34 -1.45 6.70
CA ASN A 101 -10.11 -2.01 5.59
C ASN A 101 -9.20 -2.75 4.59
N ASN A 102 -8.79 -3.97 4.96
CA ASN A 102 -7.86 -4.80 4.18
C ASN A 102 -8.55 -5.64 3.08
N ARG A 103 -9.74 -5.25 2.61
CA ARG A 103 -10.38 -5.88 1.47
C ARG A 103 -9.57 -5.68 0.19
N VAL A 104 -9.41 -6.72 -0.61
CA VAL A 104 -8.64 -6.65 -1.87
C VAL A 104 -9.15 -5.54 -2.81
N GLU A 105 -10.45 -5.26 -2.79
CA GLU A 105 -11.10 -4.22 -3.60
C GLU A 105 -10.69 -2.79 -3.17
N ASN A 106 -10.33 -2.65 -1.89
CA ASN A 106 -9.89 -1.39 -1.29
C ASN A 106 -8.37 -1.16 -1.41
N LEU A 107 -7.61 -2.19 -1.75
CA LEU A 107 -6.16 -2.06 -1.89
C LEU A 107 -5.77 -1.65 -3.31
N GLN A 108 -4.66 -0.94 -3.41
CA GLN A 108 -4.04 -0.56 -4.67
C GLN A 108 -2.51 -0.59 -4.55
N ILE A 109 -1.85 -0.81 -5.68
CA ILE A 109 -0.39 -0.72 -5.77
C ILE A 109 -0.09 0.55 -6.53
N ILE A 110 0.56 1.49 -5.87
CA ILE A 110 0.90 2.81 -6.41
C ILE A 110 2.35 3.15 -6.14
N THR A 111 2.89 4.15 -6.83
CA THR A 111 4.24 4.62 -6.54
C THR A 111 4.30 5.34 -5.19
N GLN A 112 5.48 5.37 -4.56
CA GLN A 112 5.71 6.15 -3.34
C GLN A 112 5.36 7.62 -3.55
N ARG A 113 5.55 8.14 -4.77
CA ARG A 113 5.22 9.51 -5.15
C ARG A 113 3.71 9.72 -5.15
N GLU A 114 2.95 8.87 -5.85
CA GLU A 114 1.47 8.93 -5.87
C GLU A 114 0.91 8.84 -4.46
N ASN A 115 1.42 7.92 -3.63
CA ASN A 115 1.00 7.79 -2.24
C ASN A 115 1.28 9.05 -1.43
N SER A 116 2.44 9.68 -1.61
CA SER A 116 2.80 10.92 -0.92
C SER A 116 2.00 12.13 -1.37
N THR A 117 1.43 12.09 -2.57
CA THR A 117 0.61 13.17 -3.13
C THR A 117 -0.87 12.90 -3.07
N LYS A 118 -1.26 11.66 -2.74
CA LYS A 118 -2.65 11.29 -2.49
C LYS A 118 -3.22 12.21 -1.40
N ASP A 119 -4.37 12.78 -1.67
CA ASP A 119 -5.08 13.71 -0.76
C ASP A 119 -4.36 15.04 -0.46
N GLN A 120 -3.18 15.30 -1.03
CA GLN A 120 -2.57 16.62 -0.95
C GLN A 120 -3.32 17.58 -1.87
N LYS A 121 -4.22 18.34 -1.27
CA LYS A 121 -4.82 19.51 -1.92
C LYS A 121 -3.91 20.71 -1.66
N GLY A 122 -3.65 21.53 -2.68
CA GLY A 122 -3.03 22.83 -2.48
C GLY A 122 -3.94 23.69 -1.58
N ASN A 123 -3.38 24.56 -0.75
CA ASN A 123 -4.18 25.43 0.15
C ASN A 123 -5.26 26.26 -0.58
N THR A 124 -5.13 26.43 -1.89
CA THR A 124 -6.03 27.22 -2.74
C THR A 124 -6.49 26.48 -3.99
N SER A 125 -5.97 25.27 -4.27
CA SER A 125 -6.24 24.47 -5.47
C SER A 125 -6.61 23.04 -5.08
N GLN A 126 -7.48 22.41 -5.90
CA GLN A 126 -7.76 20.97 -5.83
C GLN A 126 -6.67 20.08 -6.48
N PHE A 127 -5.72 20.69 -7.20
CA PHE A 127 -4.66 19.98 -7.91
C PHE A 127 -3.33 20.02 -7.16
N VAL A 128 -2.62 18.90 -7.16
CA VAL A 128 -1.30 18.77 -6.53
C VAL A 128 -0.29 19.69 -7.24
N GLY A 129 0.50 20.41 -6.42
CA GLY A 129 1.53 21.30 -6.93
C GLY A 129 1.02 22.61 -7.55
N VAL A 130 -0.29 22.86 -7.48
CA VAL A 130 -0.94 24.09 -7.96
C VAL A 130 -1.42 24.92 -6.78
N PHE A 131 -1.22 26.21 -6.81
CA PHE A 131 -1.66 27.15 -5.78
C PHE A 131 -1.87 28.53 -6.35
N TRP A 132 -2.75 29.31 -5.71
CA TRP A 132 -2.95 30.71 -6.09
C TRP A 132 -1.81 31.59 -5.57
N CYS A 133 -1.21 32.36 -6.43
CA CYS A 133 -0.16 33.32 -6.07
C CYS A 133 -0.74 34.74 -6.03
N ASN A 134 -0.95 35.26 -4.84
CA ASN A 134 -1.52 36.59 -4.63
C ASN A 134 -0.66 37.71 -5.24
N THR A 135 0.67 37.56 -5.22
CA THR A 135 1.62 38.58 -5.77
C THR A 135 1.42 38.82 -7.26
N TYR A 136 1.12 37.76 -8.00
CA TYR A 136 0.96 37.83 -9.45
C TYR A 136 -0.50 37.72 -9.93
N ASN A 137 -1.45 37.53 -9.01
CA ASN A 137 -2.86 37.24 -9.29
C ASN A 137 -3.01 36.11 -10.35
N LYS A 138 -2.29 35.02 -10.15
CA LYS A 138 -2.23 33.88 -11.08
C LYS A 138 -2.11 32.56 -10.34
N TRP A 139 -2.52 31.49 -11.00
CA TRP A 139 -2.24 30.13 -10.57
C TRP A 139 -0.76 29.80 -10.82
N ALA A 140 -0.06 29.37 -9.78
CA ALA A 140 1.32 28.94 -9.87
C ALA A 140 1.38 27.40 -9.84
N SER A 141 2.32 26.84 -10.60
CA SER A 141 2.61 25.41 -10.59
C SER A 141 4.05 25.17 -10.21
N ARG A 142 4.29 24.20 -9.31
CA ARG A 142 5.62 23.81 -8.85
C ARG A 142 5.69 22.30 -8.59
N ILE A 143 6.87 21.72 -8.81
CA ILE A 143 7.13 20.32 -8.58
C ILE A 143 8.38 20.14 -7.72
N ARG A 144 8.42 19.11 -6.88
CA ARG A 144 9.61 18.74 -6.11
C ARG A 144 10.20 17.45 -6.65
N HIS A 145 11.45 17.49 -7.07
CA HIS A 145 12.21 16.34 -7.54
C HIS A 145 13.63 16.40 -6.97
N ASN A 146 14.20 15.25 -6.56
CA ASN A 146 15.54 15.12 -5.98
C ASN A 146 15.82 16.17 -4.87
N LYS A 147 14.87 16.31 -3.92
CA LYS A 147 14.90 17.29 -2.82
C LYS A 147 14.88 18.75 -3.24
N LYS A 148 14.93 19.06 -4.54
CA LYS A 148 14.86 20.43 -5.08
C LYS A 148 13.44 20.75 -5.54
N GLN A 149 13.03 22.00 -5.31
CA GLN A 149 11.75 22.52 -5.79
C GLN A 149 11.99 23.26 -7.09
N LYS A 150 11.21 22.89 -8.14
CA LYS A 150 11.21 23.55 -9.43
C LYS A 150 9.90 24.30 -9.60
N HIS A 151 9.97 25.60 -9.86
CA HIS A 151 8.83 26.40 -10.32
C HIS A 151 8.61 26.13 -11.81
N ILE A 152 7.36 25.81 -12.19
CA ILE A 152 7.01 25.46 -13.57
C ILE A 152 6.51 26.70 -14.30
N GLY A 153 5.63 27.49 -13.69
CA GLY A 153 5.12 28.72 -14.29
C GLY A 153 3.90 29.31 -13.58
N TYR A 154 3.45 30.45 -14.11
CA TYR A 154 2.23 31.14 -13.69
C TYR A 154 1.19 31.11 -14.81
N TYR A 155 -0.08 30.82 -14.45
CA TYR A 155 -1.17 30.58 -15.40
C TYR A 155 -2.41 31.36 -14.98
N LYS A 156 -3.17 31.83 -15.96
CA LYS A 156 -4.47 32.49 -15.71
C LYS A 156 -5.57 31.52 -15.29
N CYS A 157 -5.40 30.22 -15.57
CA CYS A 157 -6.38 29.19 -15.32
C CYS A 157 -5.76 28.07 -14.48
N GLU A 158 -6.47 27.60 -13.46
CA GLU A 158 -6.08 26.51 -12.57
C GLU A 158 -5.80 25.21 -13.35
N LEU A 159 -6.67 24.85 -14.30
CA LEU A 159 -6.50 23.66 -15.14
C LEU A 159 -5.23 23.72 -16.01
N LYS A 160 -4.84 24.91 -16.50
CA LYS A 160 -3.58 25.07 -17.25
C LYS A 160 -2.36 24.88 -16.36
N ALA A 161 -2.42 25.34 -15.11
CA ALA A 161 -1.37 25.11 -14.12
C ALA A 161 -1.27 23.62 -13.77
N ALA A 162 -2.39 22.94 -13.60
CA ALA A 162 -2.46 21.52 -13.35
C ALA A 162 -1.90 20.69 -14.52
N LYS A 163 -2.27 21.03 -15.76
CA LYS A 163 -1.72 20.38 -16.96
C LYS A 163 -0.19 20.54 -17.04
N ALA A 164 0.32 21.73 -16.80
CA ALA A 164 1.76 21.97 -16.79
C ALA A 164 2.50 21.14 -15.72
N TYR A 165 1.87 20.94 -14.55
CA TYR A 165 2.39 20.02 -13.52
C TYR A 165 2.48 18.61 -14.06
N GLN A 166 1.42 18.09 -14.69
CA GLN A 166 1.37 16.72 -15.22
C GLN A 166 2.39 16.51 -16.36
N ASP A 167 2.54 17.51 -17.24
CA ASP A 167 3.51 17.44 -18.34
C ASP A 167 4.96 17.42 -17.82
N GLU A 168 5.25 18.19 -16.78
CA GLU A 168 6.56 18.17 -16.13
C GLU A 168 6.80 16.87 -15.34
N LEU A 169 5.77 16.34 -14.72
CA LEU A 169 5.84 15.06 -14.01
C LEU A 169 6.20 13.92 -14.97
N LYS A 170 5.53 13.84 -16.12
CA LYS A 170 5.83 12.84 -17.16
C LYS A 170 7.27 12.91 -17.65
N LYS A 171 7.83 14.12 -17.83
CA LYS A 171 9.24 14.30 -18.22
C LYS A 171 10.20 13.74 -17.16
N ILE A 172 9.87 13.93 -15.88
CA ILE A 172 10.69 13.44 -14.78
C ILE A 172 10.63 11.91 -14.66
N GLU A 173 9.46 11.31 -14.93
CA GLU A 173 9.24 9.87 -14.87
C GLU A 173 9.79 9.11 -16.09
N SER A 174 10.08 9.81 -17.18
CA SER A 174 10.70 9.24 -18.39
C SER A 174 12.23 9.30 -18.40
N LEU A 175 12.87 9.85 -17.37
CA LEU A 175 14.32 9.92 -17.15
C LEU A 175 14.81 8.77 -16.27
#